data_3d1e64b0c898954b31511dd112575bba
#
_entry.id   3d1e64b0c898954b31511dd112575bba
#
_cell.length_a   1.000
_cell.length_b   1.000
_cell.length_c   1.000
_cell.angle_alpha   90.00
_cell.angle_beta   90.00
_cell.angle_gamma   90.00
#
_symmetry.space_group_name_H-M   'P 1'
#
loop_
_entity.id
_entity.type
_entity.pdbx_description
1 polymer ?
#
loop_
_entity_poly.entity_id
_entity_poly.type
_entity_poly.pdbx_seq_one_letter_code
_entity_poly.pdbx_strand_id
1 'polypeptide(L)'
;GEYARIIAGVNATLDAMAEPIQEASGVLEEMARGNLDQAMEGSYKGEYAVIKESVNRTFDSIKMLVGDTNGLVESAVAGDLNARADTFKHSGEYAKIVAGVNATLDAMVAPIQEANTVLKEVANGSLKLRMEGEYMGEHSAIKDSLNSTLDFLQGVVDEVSEILDQMANSNMAVSITGDYK
;
A
#
# COMPACT_ATOMS: atom_id res chain seq x y z
N GLY A 1 37.81 -32.52 44.75
CA GLY A 1 39.23 -32.46 44.39
C GLY A 1 39.48 -31.55 43.22
N GLU A 2 40.70 -31.32 42.83
CA GLU A 2 41.12 -30.41 41.76
C GLU A 2 40.53 -30.78 40.40
N TYR A 3 40.48 -32.06 40.05
CA TYR A 3 39.87 -32.55 38.80
C TYR A 3 38.38 -32.23 38.70
N ALA A 4 37.64 -32.29 39.81
CA ALA A 4 36.23 -31.93 39.81
C ALA A 4 36.00 -30.43 39.56
N ARG A 5 36.92 -29.56 40.04
CA ARG A 5 36.88 -28.11 39.73
C ARG A 5 37.20 -27.81 38.25
N ILE A 6 38.18 -28.54 37.69
CA ILE A 6 38.53 -28.42 36.26
C ILE A 6 37.31 -28.83 35.39
N ILE A 7 36.72 -30.01 35.67
CA ILE A 7 35.53 -30.49 34.95
C ILE A 7 34.35 -29.50 35.06
N ALA A 8 34.09 -29.00 36.28
CA ALA A 8 33.04 -28.00 36.46
C ALA A 8 33.31 -26.69 35.69
N GLY A 9 34.59 -26.24 35.68
CA GLY A 9 34.97 -25.06 34.90
C GLY A 9 34.85 -25.26 33.36
N VAL A 10 35.22 -26.45 32.88
CA VAL A 10 35.06 -26.80 31.46
C VAL A 10 33.56 -26.84 31.10
N ASN A 11 32.71 -27.50 31.91
CA ASN A 11 31.30 -27.57 31.66
C ASN A 11 30.64 -26.18 31.68
N ALA A 12 30.97 -25.35 32.69
CA ALA A 12 30.47 -23.98 32.74
C ALA A 12 30.87 -23.13 31.51
N THR A 13 32.08 -23.40 30.95
CA THR A 13 32.51 -22.74 29.71
C THR A 13 31.72 -23.24 28.52
N LEU A 14 31.47 -24.54 28.42
CA LEU A 14 30.67 -25.13 27.35
C LEU A 14 29.21 -24.64 27.40
N ASP A 15 28.62 -24.58 28.59
CA ASP A 15 27.26 -24.06 28.80
C ASP A 15 27.17 -22.58 28.40
N ALA A 16 28.15 -21.76 28.80
CA ALA A 16 28.20 -20.34 28.45
C ALA A 16 28.40 -20.10 26.93
N MET A 17 28.97 -21.09 26.20
CA MET A 17 29.05 -21.03 24.74
C MET A 17 27.77 -21.56 24.05
N ALA A 18 27.14 -22.57 24.62
CA ALA A 18 25.97 -23.21 24.02
C ALA A 18 24.68 -22.38 24.17
N GLU A 19 24.48 -21.76 25.34
CA GLU A 19 23.28 -21.01 25.68
C GLU A 19 22.92 -19.91 24.67
N PRO A 20 23.83 -18.98 24.30
CA PRO A 20 23.50 -17.92 23.33
C PRO A 20 23.19 -18.44 21.93
N ILE A 21 23.83 -19.55 21.53
CA ILE A 21 23.59 -20.19 20.23
C ILE A 21 22.22 -20.85 20.19
N GLN A 22 21.83 -21.53 21.29
CA GLN A 22 20.53 -22.17 21.39
C GLN A 22 19.41 -21.14 21.43
N GLU A 23 19.57 -20.05 22.19
CA GLU A 23 18.59 -18.96 22.21
C GLU A 23 18.46 -18.31 20.84
N ALA A 24 19.57 -17.97 20.17
CA ALA A 24 19.55 -17.42 18.82
C ALA A 24 18.84 -18.34 17.82
N SER A 25 19.14 -19.65 17.88
CA SER A 25 18.50 -20.64 17.04
C SER A 25 16.99 -20.70 17.26
N GLY A 26 16.53 -20.72 18.52
CA GLY A 26 15.12 -20.72 18.86
C GLY A 26 14.38 -19.49 18.39
N VAL A 27 14.98 -18.30 18.58
CA VAL A 27 14.41 -17.03 18.12
C VAL A 27 14.31 -17.00 16.58
N LEU A 28 15.35 -17.46 15.86
CA LEU A 28 15.34 -17.53 14.40
C LEU A 28 14.33 -18.55 13.86
N GLU A 29 14.12 -19.68 14.56
CA GLU A 29 13.06 -20.63 14.20
C GLU A 29 11.67 -20.03 14.34
N GLU A 30 11.38 -19.29 15.41
CA GLU A 30 10.12 -18.59 15.58
C GLU A 30 9.91 -17.51 14.52
N MET A 31 10.97 -16.76 14.17
CA MET A 31 10.93 -15.81 13.07
C MET A 31 10.60 -16.49 11.73
N ALA A 32 11.21 -17.64 11.46
CA ALA A 32 10.94 -18.44 10.25
C ALA A 32 9.49 -18.94 10.17
N ARG A 33 8.82 -19.11 11.31
CA ARG A 33 7.39 -19.44 11.40
C ARG A 33 6.48 -18.20 11.31
N GLY A 34 7.06 -17.00 11.24
CA GLY A 34 6.32 -15.74 11.21
C GLY A 34 5.96 -15.18 12.59
N ASN A 35 6.44 -15.80 13.68
CA ASN A 35 6.27 -15.23 15.02
C ASN A 35 7.34 -14.15 15.26
N LEU A 36 6.90 -12.90 15.28
CA LEU A 36 7.74 -11.72 15.44
C LEU A 36 7.67 -11.10 16.84
N ASP A 37 7.26 -11.86 17.86
CA ASP A 37 7.16 -11.36 19.23
C ASP A 37 8.25 -11.93 20.16
N GLN A 38 9.20 -12.66 19.60
CA GLN A 38 10.33 -13.22 20.33
C GLN A 38 11.59 -12.36 20.13
N ALA A 39 12.47 -12.35 21.11
CA ALA A 39 13.77 -11.71 21.07
C ALA A 39 14.77 -12.49 21.91
N MET A 40 16.06 -12.33 21.66
CA MET A 40 17.08 -12.81 22.58
C MET A 40 17.09 -11.92 23.84
N GLU A 41 16.85 -12.50 25.00
CA GLU A 41 16.79 -11.78 26.28
C GLU A 41 18.05 -12.00 27.14
N GLY A 42 18.76 -13.10 26.93
CA GLY A 42 19.97 -13.48 27.68
C GLY A 42 21.01 -12.36 27.81
N SER A 43 21.73 -12.32 28.92
CA SER A 43 22.79 -11.33 29.14
C SER A 43 24.15 -11.89 28.71
N TYR A 44 24.58 -11.51 27.52
CA TYR A 44 25.80 -12.01 26.91
C TYR A 44 26.92 -10.96 26.86
N LYS A 45 28.18 -11.42 26.70
CA LYS A 45 29.37 -10.57 26.59
C LYS A 45 30.15 -10.90 25.33
N GLY A 46 31.00 -9.96 24.88
CA GLY A 46 31.86 -10.17 23.72
C GLY A 46 31.04 -10.44 22.45
N GLU A 47 31.50 -11.39 21.62
CA GLU A 47 30.88 -11.73 20.34
C GLU A 47 29.42 -12.20 20.47
N TYR A 48 29.04 -12.84 21.59
CA TYR A 48 27.67 -13.27 21.82
C TYR A 48 26.71 -12.09 22.07
N ALA A 49 27.20 -11.00 22.64
CA ALA A 49 26.41 -9.76 22.75
C ALA A 49 26.17 -9.14 21.36
N VAL A 50 27.17 -9.20 20.47
CA VAL A 50 27.04 -8.73 19.07
C VAL A 50 26.04 -9.59 18.30
N ILE A 51 26.05 -10.91 18.49
CA ILE A 51 25.08 -11.84 17.88
C ILE A 51 23.66 -11.48 18.35
N LYS A 52 23.45 -11.34 19.66
CA LYS A 52 22.16 -10.93 20.23
C LYS A 52 21.65 -9.64 19.62
N GLU A 53 22.49 -8.60 19.59
CA GLU A 53 22.11 -7.30 19.02
C GLU A 53 21.76 -7.42 17.53
N SER A 54 22.53 -8.19 16.77
CA SER A 54 22.31 -8.38 15.34
C SER A 54 21.01 -9.15 15.05
N VAL A 55 20.73 -10.22 15.81
CA VAL A 55 19.48 -10.99 15.71
C VAL A 55 18.30 -10.09 16.06
N ASN A 56 18.33 -9.42 17.22
CA ASN A 56 17.23 -8.56 17.64
C ASN A 56 16.98 -7.41 16.67
N ARG A 57 18.02 -6.76 16.17
CA ARG A 57 17.87 -5.70 15.16
C ARG A 57 17.26 -6.21 13.84
N THR A 58 17.62 -7.42 13.41
CA THR A 58 16.98 -8.03 12.23
C THR A 58 15.50 -8.27 12.48
N PHE A 59 15.17 -8.74 13.67
CA PHE A 59 13.80 -8.97 14.12
C PHE A 59 12.98 -7.68 14.09
N ASP A 60 13.49 -6.63 14.72
CA ASP A 60 12.86 -5.31 14.77
C ASP A 60 12.60 -4.76 13.37
N SER A 61 13.56 -4.93 12.46
CA SER A 61 13.42 -4.47 11.07
C SER A 61 12.29 -5.18 10.33
N ILE A 62 12.16 -6.49 10.49
CA ILE A 62 11.08 -7.29 9.89
C ILE A 62 9.74 -6.97 10.54
N LYS A 63 9.71 -6.89 11.88
CA LYS A 63 8.50 -6.52 12.64
C LYS A 63 7.95 -5.16 12.23
N MET A 64 8.83 -4.19 12.04
CA MET A 64 8.46 -2.85 11.56
C MET A 64 7.87 -2.91 10.14
N LEU A 65 8.50 -3.64 9.22
CA LEU A 65 8.00 -3.81 7.85
C LEU A 65 6.60 -4.45 7.83
N VAL A 66 6.41 -5.52 8.60
CA VAL A 66 5.11 -6.19 8.73
C VAL A 66 4.06 -5.27 9.35
N GLY A 67 4.44 -4.52 10.40
CA GLY A 67 3.55 -3.56 11.04
C GLY A 67 3.10 -2.46 10.11
N ASP A 68 4.01 -1.84 9.36
CA ASP A 68 3.69 -0.79 8.39
C ASP A 68 2.81 -1.33 7.25
N THR A 69 3.08 -2.55 6.77
CA THR A 69 2.25 -3.19 5.72
C THR A 69 0.85 -3.48 6.22
N ASN A 70 0.70 -4.01 7.43
CA ASN A 70 -0.61 -4.26 8.05
C ASN A 70 -1.39 -2.95 8.27
N GLY A 71 -0.72 -1.90 8.74
CA GLY A 71 -1.33 -0.57 8.89
C GLY A 71 -1.86 0.00 7.57
N LEU A 72 -1.15 -0.20 6.45
CA LEU A 72 -1.64 0.18 5.12
C LEU A 72 -2.86 -0.64 4.70
N VAL A 73 -2.86 -1.95 4.97
CA VAL A 73 -4.02 -2.82 4.69
C VAL A 73 -5.24 -2.38 5.50
N GLU A 74 -5.07 -2.12 6.80
CA GLU A 74 -6.16 -1.64 7.66
C GLU A 74 -6.72 -0.30 7.18
N SER A 75 -5.85 0.64 6.81
CA SER A 75 -6.25 1.94 6.24
C SER A 75 -7.02 1.77 4.94
N ALA A 76 -6.53 0.91 4.03
CA ALA A 76 -7.20 0.65 2.76
C ALA A 76 -8.58 0.00 2.95
N VAL A 77 -8.70 -0.96 3.87
CA VAL A 77 -9.99 -1.59 4.22
C VAL A 77 -10.95 -0.59 4.86
N ALA A 78 -10.45 0.36 5.64
CA ALA A 78 -11.24 1.46 6.20
C ALA A 78 -11.63 2.53 5.16
N GLY A 79 -11.12 2.44 3.92
CA GLY A 79 -11.37 3.40 2.85
C GLY A 79 -10.43 4.60 2.85
N ASP A 80 -9.45 4.66 3.74
CA ASP A 80 -8.36 5.66 3.68
C ASP A 80 -7.29 5.21 2.70
N LEU A 81 -7.46 5.59 1.46
CA LEU A 81 -6.53 5.30 0.37
C LEU A 81 -5.33 6.26 0.32
N ASN A 82 -5.27 7.27 1.20
CA ASN A 82 -4.17 8.23 1.24
C ASN A 82 -3.06 7.84 2.22
N ALA A 83 -3.28 6.83 3.06
CA ALA A 83 -2.27 6.34 3.98
C ALA A 83 -1.03 5.85 3.23
N ARG A 84 0.15 6.20 3.72
CA ARG A 84 1.45 5.76 3.19
C ARG A 84 2.36 5.39 4.36
N ALA A 85 3.17 4.35 4.16
CA ALA A 85 4.19 3.97 5.12
C ALA A 85 5.41 4.88 4.97
N ASP A 86 6.06 5.17 6.10
CA ASP A 86 7.23 6.03 6.14
C ASP A 86 8.49 5.25 5.71
N THR A 87 8.97 5.51 4.50
CA THR A 87 10.18 4.89 3.95
C THR A 87 11.46 5.18 4.72
N PHE A 88 11.52 6.30 5.46
CA PHE A 88 12.71 6.69 6.22
C PHE A 88 12.93 5.85 7.49
N LYS A 89 11.90 5.13 7.93
CA LYS A 89 12.03 4.15 9.03
C LYS A 89 12.74 2.87 8.62
N HIS A 90 12.89 2.64 7.34
CA HIS A 90 13.46 1.43 6.78
C HIS A 90 14.80 1.68 6.09
N SER A 91 15.60 0.64 5.92
CA SER A 91 16.92 0.72 5.28
C SER A 91 17.07 -0.36 4.20
N GLY A 92 17.92 -0.10 3.19
CA GLY A 92 18.25 -1.07 2.16
C GLY A 92 17.03 -1.57 1.39
N GLU A 93 16.91 -2.89 1.24
CA GLU A 93 15.81 -3.52 0.49
C GLU A 93 14.45 -3.33 1.16
N TYR A 94 14.39 -3.23 2.49
CA TYR A 94 13.13 -2.96 3.19
C TYR A 94 12.55 -1.59 2.82
N ALA A 95 13.39 -0.56 2.71
CA ALA A 95 12.95 0.77 2.25
C ALA A 95 12.42 0.71 0.80
N LYS A 96 13.04 -0.08 -0.07
CA LYS A 96 12.56 -0.27 -1.44
C LYS A 96 11.21 -0.98 -1.50
N ILE A 97 11.00 -1.98 -0.65
CA ILE A 97 9.70 -2.68 -0.55
C ILE A 97 8.61 -1.67 -0.14
N VAL A 98 8.84 -0.90 0.92
CA VAL A 98 7.88 0.11 1.39
C VAL A 98 7.61 1.17 0.32
N ALA A 99 8.65 1.66 -0.36
CA ALA A 99 8.50 2.60 -1.47
C ALA A 99 7.70 1.99 -2.64
N GLY A 100 7.94 0.72 -2.97
CA GLY A 100 7.18 -0.02 -3.99
C GLY A 100 5.71 -0.18 -3.64
N VAL A 101 5.39 -0.49 -2.38
CA VAL A 101 4.00 -0.56 -1.90
C VAL A 101 3.33 0.82 -2.00
N ASN A 102 3.99 1.88 -1.53
CA ASN A 102 3.47 3.25 -1.65
C ASN A 102 3.21 3.63 -3.12
N ALA A 103 4.16 3.34 -4.02
CA ALA A 103 4.01 3.62 -5.45
C ALA A 103 2.84 2.83 -6.09
N THR A 104 2.61 1.60 -5.64
CA THR A 104 1.45 0.79 -6.08
C THR A 104 0.14 1.43 -5.64
N LEU A 105 0.07 1.90 -4.40
CA LEU A 105 -1.09 2.63 -3.89
C LEU A 105 -1.31 3.94 -4.67
N ASP A 106 -0.25 4.70 -4.96
CA ASP A 106 -0.35 5.94 -5.76
C ASP A 106 -0.94 5.66 -7.15
N ALA A 107 -0.44 4.62 -7.81
CA ALA A 107 -0.92 4.22 -9.13
C ALA A 107 -2.39 3.78 -9.15
N MET A 108 -2.87 3.18 -8.05
CA MET A 108 -4.28 2.79 -7.89
C MET A 108 -5.18 3.97 -7.52
N VAL A 109 -4.70 4.88 -6.69
CA VAL A 109 -5.50 5.98 -6.14
C VAL A 109 -5.69 7.11 -7.13
N ALA A 110 -4.68 7.44 -7.94
CA ALA A 110 -4.73 8.56 -8.88
C ALA A 110 -5.94 8.51 -9.84
N PRO A 111 -6.21 7.42 -10.56
CA PRO A 111 -7.38 7.35 -11.44
C PRO A 111 -8.71 7.40 -10.69
N ILE A 112 -8.78 6.86 -9.47
CA ILE A 112 -9.99 6.90 -8.65
C ILE A 112 -10.30 8.33 -8.21
N GLN A 113 -9.28 9.08 -7.80
CA GLN A 113 -9.43 10.48 -7.39
C GLN A 113 -9.83 11.37 -8.56
N GLU A 114 -9.23 11.16 -9.74
CA GLU A 114 -9.60 11.92 -10.93
C GLU A 114 -11.03 11.62 -11.36
N ALA A 115 -11.42 10.34 -11.41
CA ALA A 115 -12.80 9.93 -11.70
C ALA A 115 -13.80 10.55 -10.71
N ASN A 116 -13.49 10.53 -9.42
CA ASN A 116 -14.32 11.14 -8.40
C ASN A 116 -14.46 12.67 -8.58
N THR A 117 -13.40 13.34 -9.02
CA THR A 117 -13.42 14.78 -9.32
C THR A 117 -14.33 15.06 -10.51
N VAL A 118 -14.21 14.29 -11.58
CA VAL A 118 -15.08 14.39 -12.76
C VAL A 118 -16.54 14.14 -12.37
N LEU A 119 -16.83 13.09 -11.61
CA LEU A 119 -18.19 12.77 -11.17
C LEU A 119 -18.80 13.84 -10.25
N LYS A 120 -18.00 14.50 -9.42
CA LYS A 120 -18.44 15.64 -8.61
C LYS A 120 -18.87 16.82 -9.51
N GLU A 121 -18.11 17.11 -10.55
CA GLU A 121 -18.50 18.16 -11.51
C GLU A 121 -19.79 17.80 -12.26
N VAL A 122 -19.96 16.53 -12.63
CA VAL A 122 -21.22 16.05 -13.21
C VAL A 122 -22.40 16.26 -12.25
N ALA A 123 -22.21 15.94 -10.98
CA ALA A 123 -23.23 16.16 -9.94
C ALA A 123 -23.58 17.64 -9.76
N ASN A 124 -22.64 18.55 -10.05
CA ASN A 124 -22.86 20.00 -10.06
C ASN A 124 -23.47 20.52 -11.40
N GLY A 125 -23.80 19.61 -12.33
CA GLY A 125 -24.39 19.95 -13.62
C GLY A 125 -23.38 20.30 -14.72
N SER A 126 -22.09 20.09 -14.49
CA SER A 126 -21.03 20.31 -15.49
C SER A 126 -20.65 18.99 -16.17
N LEU A 127 -20.91 18.88 -17.47
CA LEU A 127 -20.49 17.73 -18.30
C LEU A 127 -19.19 17.97 -19.07
N LYS A 128 -18.45 19.02 -18.74
CA LYS A 128 -17.28 19.45 -19.54
C LYS A 128 -15.97 18.83 -19.11
N LEU A 129 -15.84 18.47 -17.82
CA LEU A 129 -14.61 17.89 -17.29
C LEU A 129 -14.46 16.45 -17.79
N ARG A 130 -13.24 16.07 -18.11
CA ARG A 130 -12.85 14.72 -18.55
C ARG A 130 -11.68 14.22 -17.70
N MET A 131 -11.52 12.91 -17.64
CA MET A 131 -10.27 12.32 -17.16
C MET A 131 -9.19 12.54 -18.24
N GLU A 132 -8.09 13.16 -17.85
CA GLU A 132 -6.97 13.49 -18.74
C GLU A 132 -5.71 12.66 -18.45
N GLY A 133 -5.57 12.10 -17.26
CA GLY A 133 -4.41 11.32 -16.82
C GLY A 133 -4.06 10.21 -17.80
N GLU A 134 -2.76 9.92 -17.91
CA GLU A 134 -2.26 8.80 -18.72
C GLU A 134 -2.34 7.51 -17.89
N TYR A 135 -3.26 6.64 -18.25
CA TYR A 135 -3.52 5.39 -17.56
C TYR A 135 -3.33 4.19 -18.49
N MET A 136 -3.05 3.02 -17.92
CA MET A 136 -2.88 1.77 -18.64
C MET A 136 -3.83 0.69 -18.11
N GLY A 137 -4.12 -0.31 -18.94
CA GLY A 137 -4.94 -1.46 -18.54
C GLY A 137 -6.34 -1.05 -18.08
N GLU A 138 -6.80 -1.61 -16.96
CA GLU A 138 -8.14 -1.37 -16.42
C GLU A 138 -8.40 0.10 -16.06
N HIS A 139 -7.39 0.85 -15.66
CA HIS A 139 -7.52 2.28 -15.39
C HIS A 139 -7.78 3.11 -16.66
N SER A 140 -7.19 2.73 -17.80
CA SER A 140 -7.52 3.31 -19.10
C SER A 140 -8.96 3.01 -19.48
N ALA A 141 -9.42 1.77 -19.28
CA ALA A 141 -10.80 1.38 -19.56
C ALA A 141 -11.83 2.20 -18.75
N ILE A 142 -11.52 2.50 -17.48
CA ILE A 142 -12.36 3.38 -16.63
C ILE A 142 -12.41 4.79 -17.23
N LYS A 143 -11.25 5.37 -17.56
CA LYS A 143 -11.15 6.70 -18.21
C LYS A 143 -11.99 6.76 -19.48
N ASP A 144 -11.79 5.80 -20.38
CA ASP A 144 -12.43 5.76 -21.69
C ASP A 144 -13.97 5.62 -21.53
N SER A 145 -14.42 4.75 -20.63
CA SER A 145 -15.83 4.54 -20.34
C SER A 145 -16.49 5.80 -19.74
N LEU A 146 -15.83 6.45 -18.78
CA LEU A 146 -16.35 7.66 -18.16
C LEU A 146 -16.41 8.81 -19.17
N ASN A 147 -15.33 9.04 -19.91
CA ASN A 147 -15.28 10.11 -20.92
C ASN A 147 -16.30 9.88 -22.04
N SER A 148 -16.43 8.66 -22.55
CA SER A 148 -17.46 8.32 -23.55
C SER A 148 -18.88 8.53 -23.05
N THR A 149 -19.15 8.20 -21.79
CA THR A 149 -20.46 8.45 -21.17
C THR A 149 -20.75 9.96 -21.11
N LEU A 150 -19.75 10.76 -20.77
CA LEU A 150 -19.89 12.21 -20.69
C LEU A 150 -20.06 12.85 -22.07
N ASP A 151 -19.38 12.36 -23.08
CA ASP A 151 -19.54 12.81 -24.47
C ASP A 151 -20.96 12.52 -24.97
N PHE A 152 -21.48 11.33 -24.68
CA PHE A 152 -22.87 10.98 -24.97
C PHE A 152 -23.87 11.91 -24.28
N LEU A 153 -23.72 12.10 -22.96
CA LEU A 153 -24.63 12.98 -22.18
C LEU A 153 -24.56 14.44 -22.67
N GLN A 154 -23.36 14.94 -22.95
CA GLN A 154 -23.17 16.29 -23.49
C GLN A 154 -23.88 16.44 -24.84
N GLY A 155 -23.73 15.46 -25.74
CA GLY A 155 -24.41 15.47 -27.04
C GLY A 155 -25.93 15.52 -26.90
N VAL A 156 -26.52 14.75 -25.98
CA VAL A 156 -27.98 14.80 -25.69
C VAL A 156 -28.40 16.18 -25.20
N VAL A 157 -27.64 16.75 -24.25
CA VAL A 157 -27.99 18.08 -23.69
C VAL A 157 -27.86 19.17 -24.76
N ASP A 158 -26.85 19.12 -25.60
CA ASP A 158 -26.60 20.09 -26.66
C ASP A 158 -27.74 20.01 -27.71
N GLU A 159 -28.15 18.81 -28.15
CA GLU A 159 -29.25 18.64 -29.10
C GLU A 159 -30.58 19.14 -28.54
N VAL A 160 -30.90 18.79 -27.28
CA VAL A 160 -32.12 19.29 -26.63
C VAL A 160 -32.10 20.81 -26.51
N SER A 161 -30.94 21.39 -26.17
CA SER A 161 -30.81 22.85 -26.04
C SER A 161 -31.04 23.54 -27.40
N GLU A 162 -30.43 22.98 -28.47
CA GLU A 162 -30.63 23.51 -29.83
C GLU A 162 -32.10 23.46 -30.29
N ILE A 163 -32.79 22.34 -30.02
CA ILE A 163 -34.20 22.18 -30.32
C ILE A 163 -35.03 23.21 -29.56
N LEU A 164 -34.79 23.41 -28.27
CA LEU A 164 -35.50 24.40 -27.47
C LEU A 164 -35.27 25.83 -27.97
N ASP A 165 -34.08 26.17 -28.38
CA ASP A 165 -33.75 27.47 -28.98
C ASP A 165 -34.47 27.68 -30.30
N GLN A 166 -34.55 26.66 -31.17
CA GLN A 166 -35.30 26.72 -32.41
C GLN A 166 -36.80 26.91 -32.17
N MET A 167 -37.37 26.18 -31.21
CA MET A 167 -38.76 26.34 -30.81
C MET A 167 -39.05 27.73 -30.28
N ALA A 168 -38.17 28.30 -29.44
CA ALA A 168 -38.30 29.66 -28.93
C ALA A 168 -38.26 30.71 -30.06
N ASN A 169 -37.56 30.42 -31.15
CA ASN A 169 -37.54 31.26 -32.35
C ASN A 169 -38.67 30.93 -33.36
N SER A 170 -39.76 30.30 -32.90
CA SER A 170 -40.95 29.95 -33.68
C SER A 170 -40.73 28.88 -34.76
N ASN A 171 -39.65 28.14 -34.76
CA ASN A 171 -39.46 26.96 -35.60
C ASN A 171 -39.97 25.71 -34.85
N MET A 172 -41.22 25.31 -35.15
CA MET A 172 -41.90 24.14 -34.54
C MET A 172 -41.65 22.84 -35.35
N ALA A 173 -40.98 22.91 -36.50
CA ALA A 173 -40.71 21.74 -37.36
C ALA A 173 -39.33 21.11 -37.06
N VAL A 174 -39.06 20.86 -35.79
CA VAL A 174 -37.82 20.28 -35.32
C VAL A 174 -38.04 18.89 -34.70
N SER A 175 -37.04 18.02 -34.78
CA SER A 175 -37.11 16.69 -34.21
C SER A 175 -35.71 16.28 -33.66
N ILE A 176 -35.73 15.43 -32.66
CA ILE A 176 -34.51 14.78 -32.16
C ILE A 176 -34.01 13.80 -33.23
N THR A 177 -32.77 13.93 -33.65
CA THR A 177 -32.17 13.14 -34.73
C THR A 177 -31.01 12.24 -34.23
N GLY A 178 -30.55 12.44 -33.00
CA GLY A 178 -29.50 11.65 -32.39
C GLY A 178 -29.90 10.19 -32.21
N ASP A 179 -28.99 9.27 -32.46
CA ASP A 179 -29.15 7.82 -32.19
C ASP A 179 -28.72 7.51 -30.75
N TYR A 180 -29.67 7.58 -29.84
CA TYR A 180 -29.49 7.39 -28.40
C TYR A 180 -29.86 5.95 -27.97
N LYS A 181 -29.09 4.97 -28.46
CA LYS A 181 -29.28 3.56 -28.11
C LYS A 181 -28.39 3.11 -26.97
#